data_297157cefd8b8301ffe20e1f7d8b6b2d
#
_entry.id   297157cefd8b8301ffe20e1f7d8b6b2d
#
_cell.length_a   1.000
_cell.length_b   1.000
_cell.length_c   1.000
_cell.angle_alpha   90.00
_cell.angle_beta   90.00
_cell.angle_gamma   90.00
#
_symmetry.space_group_name_H-M   'P 1'
#
loop_
_entity.id
_entity.type
_entity.pdbx_description
1 polymer ?
#
loop_
_entity_poly.entity_id
_entity_poly.type
_entity_poly.pdbx_seq_one_letter_code
_entity_poly.pdbx_strand_id
1 'polypeptide(L)'
;MTSTATRRFFDEEARRLLRFGGRSRVPGGFGWLADDGAVDASRGIHLWITGRMTHCFALGHLLGDPAAPAAPAAPEDTDGFGLAAHGVVALLDGPLHDRTAGVWRSQVTHEGAPVAGRLVSYDHSFVILAAASALLARVPRADELLEAALETFERLWWDDDAGMVVDSRAPETLAVDPYRGANANMHTVEALLGAYSATGDALHLERALRITSRISEQFAAHEFRLPEHYDESWTALLDYNRDVPADAFRPFGSTIGHWLEWSRLMVEVRIACAARGLAYPDRLDVIPQHMYRKALLEGWGPDGRPGFVYTVDFDGRPVVAQRMYWVLCEAIGAAETLRESTGDASYDLDVDAFASWARTYLIERPGQWREELDADNRPASGTWAGKPDIYHALQAMVIGRLPVAPSFAEGIARRTGRARPPFAEIGSLPAL
;
A
#
# COMPACT_ATOMS: atom_id res chain seq x y z
N MET A 1 -18.33 1.50 18.89
CA MET A 1 -17.12 2.33 18.65
C MET A 1 -15.90 1.54 19.10
N THR A 2 -14.89 1.46 18.24
CA THR A 2 -13.57 0.90 18.58
C THR A 2 -13.12 1.43 19.95
N SER A 3 -12.61 0.58 20.81
CA SER A 3 -12.32 0.93 22.21
C SER A 3 -11.32 2.09 22.32
N THR A 4 -11.49 2.93 23.32
CA THR A 4 -10.54 4.02 23.61
C THR A 4 -9.11 3.50 23.80
N ALA A 5 -8.97 2.28 24.35
CA ALA A 5 -7.69 1.62 24.54
C ALA A 5 -7.03 1.28 23.19
N THR A 6 -7.79 0.75 22.23
CA THR A 6 -7.30 0.45 20.89
C THR A 6 -6.92 1.73 20.14
N ARG A 7 -7.73 2.78 20.20
CA ARG A 7 -7.40 4.08 19.58
C ARG A 7 -6.10 4.66 20.14
N ARG A 8 -5.95 4.65 21.45
CA ARG A 8 -4.71 5.12 22.09
C ARG A 8 -3.50 4.27 21.67
N PHE A 9 -3.67 2.96 21.60
CA PHE A 9 -2.62 2.05 21.15
C PHE A 9 -2.21 2.39 19.71
N PHE A 10 -3.16 2.59 18.79
CA PHE A 10 -2.87 2.98 17.40
C PHE A 10 -2.08 4.28 17.33
N ASP A 11 -2.46 5.29 18.12
CA ASP A 11 -1.77 6.57 18.17
C ASP A 11 -0.31 6.47 18.65
N GLU A 12 -0.09 5.66 19.67
CA GLU A 12 1.25 5.44 20.21
C GLU A 12 2.12 4.63 19.24
N GLU A 13 1.52 3.61 18.62
CA GLU A 13 2.25 2.70 17.74
C GLU A 13 2.62 3.36 16.40
N ALA A 14 1.75 4.21 15.83
CA ALA A 14 2.09 5.02 14.66
C ALA A 14 3.36 5.84 14.86
N ARG A 15 3.49 6.51 16.02
CA ARG A 15 4.71 7.27 16.35
C ARG A 15 5.95 6.39 16.49
N ARG A 16 5.77 5.19 17.05
CA ARG A 16 6.87 4.22 17.24
C ARG A 16 7.35 3.66 15.90
N LEU A 17 6.41 3.35 14.98
CA LEU A 17 6.70 2.92 13.61
C LEU A 17 7.50 3.99 12.86
N LEU A 18 7.07 5.25 12.89
CA LEU A 18 7.79 6.36 12.24
C LEU A 18 9.22 6.50 12.75
N ARG A 19 9.40 6.43 14.10
CA ARG A 19 10.75 6.48 14.69
C ARG A 19 11.60 5.28 14.30
N PHE A 20 11.01 4.07 14.28
CA PHE A 20 11.73 2.88 13.85
C PHE A 20 12.11 2.94 12.39
N GLY A 21 11.16 3.31 11.52
CA GLY A 21 11.37 3.44 10.08
C GLY A 21 12.47 4.44 9.72
N GLY A 22 12.66 5.51 10.50
CA GLY A 22 13.74 6.48 10.29
C GLY A 22 15.16 5.87 10.29
N ARG A 23 15.34 4.68 10.89
CA ARG A 23 16.61 3.95 10.86
C ARG A 23 17.00 3.44 9.48
N SER A 24 16.04 3.29 8.57
CA SER A 24 16.29 2.79 7.21
C SER A 24 16.96 3.80 6.28
N ARG A 25 17.12 5.08 6.69
CA ARG A 25 17.73 6.12 5.88
C ARG A 25 19.16 5.74 5.47
N VAL A 26 19.42 5.78 4.16
CA VAL A 26 20.73 5.60 3.55
C VAL A 26 20.95 6.65 2.44
N PRO A 27 22.18 6.94 2.00
CA PRO A 27 22.42 8.03 1.03
C PRO A 27 21.57 7.96 -0.25
N GLY A 28 21.28 6.75 -0.76
CA GLY A 28 20.52 6.53 -2.00
C GLY A 28 19.00 6.34 -1.81
N GLY A 29 18.48 6.52 -0.60
CA GLY A 29 17.06 6.31 -0.30
C GLY A 29 16.81 5.69 1.06
N PHE A 30 16.05 4.59 1.10
CA PHE A 30 15.79 3.83 2.31
C PHE A 30 16.16 2.36 2.11
N GLY A 31 16.99 1.84 3.01
CA GLY A 31 17.49 0.46 2.99
C GLY A 31 16.57 -0.49 3.74
N TRP A 32 16.73 -1.76 3.45
CA TRP A 32 16.09 -2.87 4.17
C TRP A 32 16.63 -2.97 5.59
N LEU A 33 15.77 -3.05 6.60
CA LEU A 33 16.18 -3.30 7.98
C LEU A 33 16.19 -4.80 8.28
N ALA A 34 17.24 -5.28 8.90
CA ALA A 34 17.31 -6.61 9.50
C ALA A 34 16.39 -6.72 10.73
N ASP A 35 16.26 -7.91 11.31
CA ASP A 35 15.39 -8.16 12.48
C ASP A 35 15.78 -7.33 13.72
N ASP A 36 17.05 -6.97 13.86
CA ASP A 36 17.55 -6.11 14.94
C ASP A 36 17.32 -4.61 14.70
N GLY A 37 16.85 -4.25 13.48
CA GLY A 37 16.60 -2.89 13.06
C GLY A 37 17.84 -2.14 12.54
N ALA A 38 18.94 -2.85 12.25
CA ALA A 38 20.07 -2.31 11.50
C ALA A 38 19.80 -2.41 9.99
N VAL A 39 20.43 -1.53 9.20
CA VAL A 39 20.36 -1.62 7.73
C VAL A 39 21.12 -2.85 7.25
N ASP A 40 20.46 -3.73 6.50
CA ASP A 40 21.09 -4.85 5.80
C ASP A 40 21.59 -4.39 4.43
N ALA A 41 22.84 -3.94 4.38
CA ALA A 41 23.47 -3.44 3.15
C ALA A 41 23.55 -4.52 2.04
N SER A 42 23.52 -5.81 2.39
CA SER A 42 23.58 -6.90 1.41
C SER A 42 22.34 -6.98 0.52
N ARG A 43 21.21 -6.43 0.98
CA ARG A 43 19.97 -6.38 0.22
C ARG A 43 19.87 -5.18 -0.72
N GLY A 44 20.81 -4.24 -0.67
CA GLY A 44 20.79 -3.03 -1.50
C GLY A 44 19.64 -2.07 -1.15
N ILE A 45 19.28 -1.24 -2.12
CA ILE A 45 18.22 -0.23 -2.02
C ILE A 45 17.15 -0.56 -3.05
N HIS A 46 15.91 -0.75 -2.58
CA HIS A 46 14.77 -1.08 -3.43
C HIS A 46 13.89 0.14 -3.71
N LEU A 47 13.37 0.22 -4.93
CA LEU A 47 12.50 1.31 -5.35
C LEU A 47 11.21 1.37 -4.53
N TRP A 48 10.53 0.22 -4.39
CA TRP A 48 9.28 0.14 -3.63
C TRP A 48 9.46 0.51 -2.15
N ILE A 49 10.59 0.12 -1.51
CA ILE A 49 10.88 0.52 -0.12
C ILE A 49 11.09 2.04 -0.05
N THR A 50 11.90 2.59 -0.96
CA THR A 50 12.18 4.04 -0.97
C THR A 50 10.89 4.84 -1.20
N GLY A 51 10.02 4.41 -2.12
CA GLY A 51 8.71 5.02 -2.35
C GLY A 51 7.80 4.94 -1.12
N ARG A 52 7.60 3.74 -0.57
CA ARG A 52 6.77 3.50 0.62
C ARG A 52 7.23 4.31 1.83
N MET A 53 8.53 4.33 2.10
CA MET A 53 9.08 5.07 3.23
C MET A 53 8.94 6.58 3.06
N THR A 54 9.15 7.10 1.83
CA THR A 54 8.90 8.51 1.51
C THR A 54 7.45 8.89 1.76
N HIS A 55 6.50 8.07 1.30
CA HIS A 55 5.07 8.22 1.58
C HIS A 55 4.80 8.23 3.09
N CYS A 56 5.29 7.25 3.84
CA CYS A 56 5.09 7.14 5.28
C CYS A 56 5.58 8.39 6.05
N PHE A 57 6.73 8.93 5.67
CA PHE A 57 7.26 10.13 6.33
C PHE A 57 6.49 11.39 5.94
N ALA A 58 5.98 11.47 4.70
CA ALA A 58 5.06 12.54 4.31
C ALA A 58 3.77 12.50 5.14
N LEU A 59 3.19 11.30 5.36
CA LEU A 59 2.04 11.12 6.26
C LEU A 59 2.38 11.53 7.70
N GLY A 60 3.54 11.13 8.22
CA GLY A 60 4.02 11.49 9.56
C GLY A 60 4.11 13.01 9.74
N HIS A 61 4.65 13.73 8.73
CA HIS A 61 4.69 15.18 8.73
C HIS A 61 3.28 15.81 8.75
N LEU A 62 2.37 15.34 7.90
CA LEU A 62 1.00 15.82 7.85
C LEU A 62 0.25 15.59 9.17
N LEU A 63 0.49 14.47 9.85
CA LEU A 63 -0.08 14.19 11.18
C LEU A 63 0.41 15.16 12.25
N GLY A 64 1.53 15.82 12.02
CA GLY A 64 2.15 16.71 13.00
C GLY A 64 2.90 15.97 14.09
N ASP A 65 3.11 14.71 13.92
CA ASP A 65 3.92 13.90 14.83
C ASP A 65 5.40 14.04 14.47
N PRO A 66 6.26 14.52 15.38
CA PRO A 66 7.68 14.48 15.13
C PRO A 66 8.12 13.02 15.07
N ALA A 67 8.66 12.59 13.93
CA ALA A 67 9.32 11.28 13.81
C ALA A 67 10.60 11.21 14.67
N ALA A 68 11.02 12.36 15.24
CA ALA A 68 12.24 12.49 15.99
C ALA A 68 12.03 12.38 17.50
N PRO A 69 12.99 11.78 18.20
CA PRO A 69 13.03 11.74 19.65
C PRO A 69 13.29 13.14 20.21
N ALA A 70 12.71 13.43 21.35
CA ALA A 70 13.23 14.39 22.26
C ALA A 70 14.54 13.88 22.90
N ALA A 71 15.56 13.62 22.08
CA ALA A 71 16.93 13.36 22.55
C ALA A 71 17.83 14.49 22.05
N PRO A 72 18.68 15.06 22.89
CA PRO A 72 19.37 16.32 22.65
C PRO A 72 20.55 16.24 21.67
N ALA A 73 20.49 15.47 20.61
CA ALA A 73 21.54 15.41 19.56
C ALA A 73 21.14 14.66 18.28
N ALA A 74 19.84 14.60 17.90
CA ALA A 74 19.53 14.10 16.56
C ALA A 74 19.70 15.23 15.55
N PRO A 75 20.35 15.02 14.39
CA PRO A 75 20.39 16.01 13.31
C PRO A 75 18.96 16.43 12.90
N GLU A 76 18.79 17.70 12.49
CA GLU A 76 17.50 18.26 12.04
C GLU A 76 16.83 17.46 10.90
N ASP A 77 17.55 16.56 10.24
CA ASP A 77 17.13 15.69 9.15
C ASP A 77 16.39 14.41 9.55
N THR A 78 15.98 14.24 10.80
CA THR A 78 15.33 12.99 11.28
C THR A 78 13.85 13.16 11.62
N ASP A 79 13.28 14.34 11.37
CA ASP A 79 11.84 14.54 11.44
C ASP A 79 11.13 14.01 10.19
N GLY A 80 9.81 13.85 10.26
CA GLY A 80 9.02 13.34 9.13
C GLY A 80 9.19 14.17 7.85
N PHE A 81 9.37 15.49 7.95
CA PHE A 81 9.60 16.37 6.82
C PHE A 81 10.98 16.14 6.18
N GLY A 82 12.04 16.14 6.98
CA GLY A 82 13.40 15.91 6.50
C GLY A 82 13.57 14.53 5.87
N LEU A 83 12.94 13.47 6.43
CA LEU A 83 12.96 12.14 5.87
C LEU A 83 12.16 12.04 4.56
N ALA A 84 10.99 12.69 4.47
CA ALA A 84 10.24 12.77 3.22
C ALA A 84 11.02 13.54 2.13
N ALA A 85 11.65 14.66 2.48
CA ALA A 85 12.49 15.43 1.56
C ALA A 85 13.71 14.64 1.08
N HIS A 86 14.35 13.87 1.98
CA HIS A 86 15.41 12.93 1.60
C HIS A 86 14.92 11.91 0.57
N GLY A 87 13.75 11.31 0.78
CA GLY A 87 13.17 10.34 -0.15
C GLY A 87 12.85 10.95 -1.52
N VAL A 88 12.28 12.17 -1.57
CA VAL A 88 12.03 12.89 -2.83
C VAL A 88 13.32 13.11 -3.61
N VAL A 89 14.38 13.58 -2.94
CA VAL A 89 15.69 13.79 -3.58
C VAL A 89 16.29 12.45 -4.04
N ALA A 90 16.18 11.39 -3.24
CA ALA A 90 16.68 10.07 -3.61
C ALA A 90 15.94 9.48 -4.84
N LEU A 91 14.63 9.70 -4.95
CA LEU A 91 13.85 9.27 -6.11
C LEU A 91 14.08 10.11 -7.36
N LEU A 92 14.42 11.41 -7.23
CA LEU A 92 14.72 12.29 -8.37
C LEU A 92 16.15 12.16 -8.86
N ASP A 93 17.11 12.26 -7.93
CA ASP A 93 18.53 12.46 -8.26
C ASP A 93 19.40 11.27 -7.85
N GLY A 94 18.81 10.30 -7.11
CA GLY A 94 19.54 9.14 -6.58
C GLY A 94 19.73 8.02 -7.61
N PRO A 95 20.43 6.96 -7.21
CA PRO A 95 20.86 5.90 -8.12
C PRO A 95 19.74 5.01 -8.65
N LEU A 96 18.56 5.02 -8.03
CA LEU A 96 17.38 4.30 -8.53
C LEU A 96 16.84 4.90 -9.82
N HIS A 97 17.05 6.20 -10.08
CA HIS A 97 16.55 6.89 -11.26
C HIS A 97 17.60 6.97 -12.35
N ASP A 98 17.42 6.22 -13.44
CA ASP A 98 18.18 6.40 -14.67
C ASP A 98 17.61 7.59 -15.45
N ARG A 99 18.11 8.78 -15.18
CA ARG A 99 17.66 10.04 -15.80
C ARG A 99 17.90 10.10 -17.30
N THR A 100 18.86 9.33 -17.81
CA THR A 100 19.15 9.29 -19.25
C THR A 100 18.07 8.50 -19.99
N ALA A 101 17.67 7.37 -19.44
CA ALA A 101 16.60 6.54 -19.97
C ALA A 101 15.19 7.03 -19.53
N GLY A 102 15.10 7.88 -18.51
CA GLY A 102 13.85 8.34 -17.89
C GLY A 102 13.09 7.18 -17.26
N VAL A 103 13.76 6.29 -16.54
CA VAL A 103 13.15 5.11 -15.90
C VAL A 103 13.69 4.93 -14.48
N TRP A 104 12.88 4.32 -13.61
CA TRP A 104 13.32 3.88 -12.30
C TRP A 104 13.66 2.39 -12.32
N ARG A 105 14.86 2.05 -11.81
CA ARG A 105 15.32 0.67 -11.59
C ARG A 105 14.66 0.13 -10.33
N SER A 106 14.27 -1.13 -10.33
CA SER A 106 13.67 -1.77 -9.14
C SER A 106 14.65 -1.88 -7.97
N GLN A 107 15.95 -1.98 -8.26
CA GLN A 107 16.97 -2.16 -7.23
C GLN A 107 18.34 -1.64 -7.67
N VAL A 108 19.10 -1.13 -6.69
CA VAL A 108 20.54 -0.86 -6.79
C VAL A 108 21.26 -1.48 -5.60
N THR A 109 22.58 -1.68 -5.70
CA THR A 109 23.40 -2.07 -4.55
C THR A 109 23.40 -0.97 -3.50
N HIS A 110 23.89 -1.26 -2.30
CA HIS A 110 24.01 -0.24 -1.25
C HIS A 110 24.88 0.95 -1.66
N GLU A 111 25.87 0.72 -2.52
CA GLU A 111 26.75 1.73 -3.11
C GLU A 111 26.16 2.44 -4.33
N GLY A 112 24.94 2.06 -4.75
CA GLY A 112 24.21 2.69 -5.85
C GLY A 112 24.46 2.10 -7.23
N ALA A 113 25.15 0.97 -7.36
CA ALA A 113 25.32 0.30 -8.65
C ALA A 113 24.02 -0.42 -9.07
N PRO A 114 23.64 -0.40 -10.37
CA PRO A 114 22.46 -1.11 -10.85
C PRO A 114 22.52 -2.61 -10.55
N VAL A 115 21.42 -3.18 -10.06
CA VAL A 115 21.23 -4.63 -9.95
C VAL A 115 20.43 -5.09 -11.16
N ALA A 116 20.84 -6.23 -11.74
CA ALA A 116 20.12 -6.82 -12.87
C ALA A 116 18.69 -7.20 -12.47
N GLY A 117 17.72 -6.81 -13.29
CA GLY A 117 16.30 -7.09 -13.02
C GLY A 117 15.41 -6.39 -14.04
N ARG A 118 14.11 -6.68 -13.99
CA ARG A 118 13.12 -6.00 -14.81
C ARG A 118 12.75 -4.65 -14.20
N LEU A 119 12.26 -3.74 -15.04
CA LEU A 119 11.47 -2.59 -14.56
C LEU A 119 10.08 -3.11 -14.22
N VAL A 120 9.52 -2.69 -13.09
CA VAL A 120 8.25 -3.23 -12.55
C VAL A 120 7.29 -2.09 -12.24
N SER A 121 6.06 -2.19 -12.75
CA SER A 121 5.02 -1.17 -12.54
C SER A 121 4.57 -1.07 -11.07
N TYR A 122 4.56 -2.20 -10.36
CA TYR A 122 4.35 -2.23 -8.91
C TYR A 122 5.31 -1.27 -8.18
N ASP A 123 6.61 -1.35 -8.45
CA ASP A 123 7.60 -0.47 -7.83
C ASP A 123 7.37 0.99 -8.22
N HIS A 124 7.03 1.24 -9.48
CA HIS A 124 6.77 2.58 -10.00
C HIS A 124 5.54 3.24 -9.37
N SER A 125 4.51 2.47 -9.03
CA SER A 125 3.31 2.97 -8.34
C SER A 125 3.68 3.65 -7.01
N PHE A 126 4.68 3.15 -6.30
CA PHE A 126 5.16 3.80 -5.07
C PHE A 126 5.96 5.08 -5.31
N VAL A 127 6.52 5.29 -6.50
CA VAL A 127 7.11 6.60 -6.85
C VAL A 127 6.01 7.66 -6.98
N ILE A 128 4.91 7.33 -7.68
CA ILE A 128 3.75 8.22 -7.81
C ILE A 128 3.12 8.50 -6.44
N LEU A 129 2.87 7.46 -5.64
CA LEU A 129 2.27 7.58 -4.31
C LEU A 129 3.12 8.44 -3.37
N ALA A 130 4.45 8.23 -3.38
CA ALA A 130 5.41 9.03 -2.62
C ALA A 130 5.37 10.49 -3.03
N ALA A 131 5.44 10.76 -4.34
CA ALA A 131 5.43 12.12 -4.88
C ALA A 131 4.12 12.85 -4.56
N ALA A 132 2.97 12.19 -4.75
CA ALA A 132 1.66 12.76 -4.44
C ALA A 132 1.50 13.09 -2.95
N SER A 133 1.92 12.20 -2.07
CA SER A 133 1.86 12.42 -0.62
C SER A 133 2.82 13.51 -0.17
N ALA A 134 4.03 13.54 -0.74
CA ALA A 134 5.02 14.58 -0.48
C ALA A 134 4.55 15.96 -0.98
N LEU A 135 3.85 16.02 -2.13
CA LEU A 135 3.28 17.26 -2.65
C LEU A 135 2.21 17.81 -1.72
N LEU A 136 1.29 16.98 -1.23
CA LEU A 136 0.28 17.36 -0.23
C LEU A 136 0.94 17.80 1.08
N ALA A 137 2.06 17.19 1.45
CA ALA A 137 2.88 17.57 2.62
C ALA A 137 3.76 18.81 2.36
N ARG A 138 3.72 19.40 1.15
CA ARG A 138 4.51 20.57 0.72
C ARG A 138 6.03 20.35 0.81
N VAL A 139 6.45 19.11 0.56
CA VAL A 139 7.88 18.79 0.47
C VAL A 139 8.46 19.40 -0.81
N PRO A 140 9.61 20.07 -0.75
CA PRO A 140 10.23 20.65 -1.94
C PRO A 140 10.50 19.64 -3.04
N ARG A 141 10.31 20.03 -4.30
CA ARG A 141 10.52 19.23 -5.51
C ARG A 141 9.59 17.99 -5.64
N ALA A 142 8.58 17.86 -4.80
CA ALA A 142 7.60 16.78 -4.92
C ALA A 142 6.75 16.91 -6.19
N ASP A 143 6.52 18.12 -6.66
CA ASP A 143 5.87 18.44 -7.94
C ASP A 143 6.71 17.95 -9.13
N GLU A 144 8.02 18.20 -9.15
CA GLU A 144 8.97 17.71 -10.15
C GLU A 144 8.98 16.16 -10.18
N LEU A 145 8.99 15.52 -9.00
CA LEU A 145 8.93 14.05 -8.92
C LEU A 145 7.61 13.50 -9.44
N LEU A 146 6.48 14.13 -9.10
CA LEU A 146 5.17 13.65 -9.55
C LEU A 146 5.02 13.77 -11.07
N GLU A 147 5.44 14.89 -11.65
CA GLU A 147 5.43 15.12 -13.09
C GLU A 147 6.26 14.04 -13.83
N ALA A 148 7.51 13.84 -13.43
CA ALA A 148 8.38 12.84 -14.04
C ALA A 148 7.84 11.41 -13.87
N ALA A 149 7.25 11.09 -12.71
CA ALA A 149 6.68 9.77 -12.45
C ALA A 149 5.42 9.52 -13.31
N LEU A 150 4.55 10.52 -13.46
CA LEU A 150 3.35 10.41 -14.30
C LEU A 150 3.72 10.35 -15.79
N GLU A 151 4.71 11.10 -16.26
CA GLU A 151 5.22 10.98 -17.64
C GLU A 151 5.75 9.56 -17.93
N THR A 152 6.51 9.00 -17.01
CA THR A 152 6.99 7.61 -17.14
C THR A 152 5.85 6.60 -17.06
N PHE A 153 4.85 6.85 -16.24
CA PHE A 153 3.63 6.01 -16.15
C PHE A 153 2.92 5.95 -17.50
N GLU A 154 2.68 7.08 -18.14
CA GLU A 154 2.06 7.16 -19.47
C GLU A 154 2.86 6.40 -20.53
N ARG A 155 4.14 6.61 -20.54
CA ARG A 155 5.03 6.06 -21.57
C ARG A 155 5.26 4.55 -21.43
N LEU A 156 5.27 4.02 -20.20
CA LEU A 156 5.72 2.65 -19.96
C LEU A 156 4.64 1.72 -19.41
N TRP A 157 3.70 2.22 -18.63
CA TRP A 157 2.89 1.33 -17.80
C TRP A 157 1.44 1.25 -18.22
N TRP A 158 0.84 2.37 -18.59
CA TRP A 158 -0.58 2.43 -18.94
C TRP A 158 -0.85 1.78 -20.30
N ASP A 159 -1.79 0.82 -20.32
CA ASP A 159 -2.35 0.22 -21.50
C ASP A 159 -3.80 0.72 -21.63
N ASP A 160 -4.02 1.69 -22.51
CA ASP A 160 -5.32 2.36 -22.63
C ASP A 160 -6.39 1.44 -23.22
N ASP A 161 -6.03 0.53 -24.11
CA ASP A 161 -6.97 -0.44 -24.69
C ASP A 161 -7.47 -1.41 -23.63
N ALA A 162 -6.58 -1.91 -22.78
CA ALA A 162 -6.93 -2.76 -21.66
C ALA A 162 -7.58 -1.99 -20.49
N GLY A 163 -7.26 -0.70 -20.32
CA GLY A 163 -7.62 0.08 -19.13
C GLY A 163 -6.94 -0.42 -17.87
N MET A 164 -5.73 -0.93 -17.99
CA MET A 164 -4.93 -1.58 -16.94
C MET A 164 -3.46 -1.22 -17.11
N VAL A 165 -2.60 -1.60 -16.17
CA VAL A 165 -1.16 -1.47 -16.34
C VAL A 165 -0.52 -2.79 -16.70
N VAL A 166 0.55 -2.74 -17.55
CA VAL A 166 1.43 -3.89 -17.79
C VAL A 166 2.31 -4.12 -16.56
N ASP A 167 2.68 -5.38 -16.31
CA ASP A 167 3.36 -5.77 -15.06
C ASP A 167 4.84 -5.37 -15.03
N SER A 168 5.58 -5.74 -16.10
CA SER A 168 7.02 -5.46 -16.15
C SER A 168 7.57 -5.32 -17.56
N ARG A 169 8.76 -4.71 -17.67
CA ARG A 169 9.49 -4.52 -18.93
C ARG A 169 10.96 -4.90 -18.80
N ALA A 170 11.54 -5.38 -19.91
CA ALA A 170 12.97 -5.56 -20.00
C ALA A 170 13.69 -4.19 -20.02
N PRO A 171 14.71 -3.94 -19.19
CA PRO A 171 15.29 -2.61 -19.08
C PRO A 171 16.00 -2.13 -20.35
N GLU A 172 16.59 -3.06 -21.15
CA GLU A 172 17.38 -2.71 -22.34
C GLU A 172 16.50 -2.41 -23.56
N THR A 173 15.37 -3.12 -23.71
CA THR A 173 14.53 -3.07 -24.91
C THR A 173 13.17 -2.46 -24.65
N LEU A 174 12.79 -2.29 -23.39
CA LEU A 174 11.44 -1.93 -22.92
C LEU A 174 10.34 -2.91 -23.37
N ALA A 175 10.73 -4.12 -23.82
CA ALA A 175 9.78 -5.15 -24.21
C ALA A 175 8.92 -5.55 -23.00
N VAL A 176 7.60 -5.60 -23.22
CA VAL A 176 6.59 -5.95 -22.22
C VAL A 176 6.67 -7.44 -21.92
N ASP A 177 6.57 -7.80 -20.65
CA ASP A 177 6.34 -9.18 -20.21
C ASP A 177 4.92 -9.63 -20.58
N PRO A 178 4.71 -10.87 -21.05
CA PRO A 178 3.36 -11.36 -21.32
C PRO A 178 2.53 -11.59 -20.06
N TYR A 179 3.15 -11.69 -18.87
CA TYR A 179 2.44 -11.82 -17.61
C TYR A 179 1.71 -10.51 -17.23
N ARG A 180 0.54 -10.64 -16.61
CA ARG A 180 -0.24 -9.56 -16.01
C ARG A 180 -0.60 -9.93 -14.58
N GLY A 181 -0.50 -8.97 -13.65
CA GLY A 181 -0.75 -9.17 -12.23
C GLY A 181 -1.82 -8.23 -11.67
N ALA A 182 -2.67 -8.75 -10.77
CA ALA A 182 -3.64 -7.93 -10.03
C ALA A 182 -2.94 -6.99 -9.05
N ASN A 183 -1.84 -7.43 -8.44
CA ASN A 183 -1.10 -6.67 -7.42
C ASN A 183 -0.57 -5.33 -7.93
N ALA A 184 0.08 -5.30 -9.10
CA ALA A 184 0.58 -4.06 -9.70
C ALA A 184 -0.57 -3.07 -10.01
N ASN A 185 -1.71 -3.58 -10.46
CA ASN A 185 -2.90 -2.78 -10.74
C ASN A 185 -3.54 -2.22 -9.46
N MET A 186 -3.52 -2.96 -8.37
CA MET A 186 -4.02 -2.53 -7.06
C MET A 186 -3.26 -1.31 -6.54
N HIS A 187 -1.95 -1.40 -6.46
CA HIS A 187 -1.12 -0.26 -6.02
C HIS A 187 -1.11 0.89 -7.03
N THR A 188 -1.36 0.61 -8.31
CA THR A 188 -1.62 1.67 -9.29
C THR A 188 -2.89 2.44 -8.96
N VAL A 189 -3.98 1.77 -8.55
CA VAL A 189 -5.20 2.47 -8.10
C VAL A 189 -4.91 3.38 -6.91
N GLU A 190 -4.20 2.89 -5.90
CA GLU A 190 -3.81 3.70 -4.75
C GLU A 190 -2.95 4.91 -5.16
N ALA A 191 -1.98 4.71 -6.03
CA ALA A 191 -1.11 5.76 -6.55
C ALA A 191 -1.88 6.82 -7.37
N LEU A 192 -2.81 6.39 -8.22
CA LEU A 192 -3.67 7.28 -9.02
C LEU A 192 -4.64 8.07 -8.15
N LEU A 193 -5.21 7.46 -7.10
CA LEU A 193 -6.01 8.18 -6.11
C LEU A 193 -5.17 9.23 -5.37
N GLY A 194 -3.90 8.89 -5.04
CA GLY A 194 -2.94 9.84 -4.49
C GLY A 194 -2.66 11.00 -5.44
N ALA A 195 -2.39 10.72 -6.72
CA ALA A 195 -2.17 11.72 -7.75
C ALA A 195 -3.42 12.62 -7.96
N TYR A 196 -4.62 12.02 -7.98
CA TYR A 196 -5.88 12.76 -8.00
C TYR A 196 -6.01 13.70 -6.80
N SER A 197 -5.73 13.22 -5.59
CA SER A 197 -5.76 14.02 -4.37
C SER A 197 -4.80 15.21 -4.42
N ALA A 198 -3.63 15.03 -5.03
CA ALA A 198 -2.58 16.05 -5.08
C ALA A 198 -2.79 17.08 -6.20
N THR A 199 -3.32 16.66 -7.36
CA THR A 199 -3.44 17.49 -8.56
C THR A 199 -4.87 17.91 -8.88
N GLY A 200 -5.85 17.05 -8.55
CA GLY A 200 -7.25 17.13 -8.93
C GLY A 200 -7.55 16.84 -10.37
N ASP A 201 -6.59 16.35 -11.10
CA ASP A 201 -6.81 15.92 -12.45
C ASP A 201 -7.73 14.69 -12.48
N ALA A 202 -8.91 14.84 -13.10
CA ALA A 202 -9.92 13.80 -13.18
C ALA A 202 -9.42 12.55 -13.93
N LEU A 203 -8.44 12.68 -14.82
CA LEU A 203 -7.88 11.57 -15.59
C LEU A 203 -7.34 10.47 -14.66
N HIS A 204 -6.72 10.85 -13.53
CA HIS A 204 -6.21 9.87 -12.57
C HIS A 204 -7.35 9.07 -11.90
N LEU A 205 -8.44 9.75 -11.52
CA LEU A 205 -9.63 9.09 -10.98
C LEU A 205 -10.32 8.19 -12.00
N GLU A 206 -10.45 8.63 -13.25
CA GLU A 206 -11.04 7.86 -14.34
C GLU A 206 -10.25 6.56 -14.60
N ARG A 207 -8.93 6.62 -14.58
CA ARG A 207 -8.07 5.44 -14.72
C ARG A 207 -8.18 4.50 -13.52
N ALA A 208 -8.16 5.04 -12.31
CA ALA A 208 -8.40 4.27 -11.10
C ALA A 208 -9.76 3.55 -11.17
N LEU A 209 -10.81 4.23 -11.64
CA LEU A 209 -12.13 3.64 -11.84
C LEU A 209 -12.12 2.53 -12.91
N ARG A 210 -11.40 2.71 -14.03
CA ARG A 210 -11.30 1.68 -15.09
C ARG A 210 -10.69 0.39 -14.56
N ILE A 211 -9.54 0.48 -13.85
CA ILE A 211 -8.91 -0.67 -13.22
C ILE A 211 -9.86 -1.31 -12.19
N THR A 212 -10.41 -0.51 -11.28
CA THR A 212 -11.32 -0.97 -10.22
C THR A 212 -12.57 -1.66 -10.79
N SER A 213 -13.15 -1.12 -11.85
CA SER A 213 -14.30 -1.71 -12.53
C SER A 213 -13.98 -3.10 -13.05
N ARG A 214 -12.85 -3.26 -13.74
CA ARG A 214 -12.42 -4.55 -14.31
C ARG A 214 -12.12 -5.58 -13.21
N ILE A 215 -11.40 -5.19 -12.17
CA ILE A 215 -11.12 -6.07 -11.03
C ILE A 215 -12.40 -6.47 -10.30
N SER A 216 -13.35 -5.56 -10.11
CA SER A 216 -14.63 -5.88 -9.49
C SER A 216 -15.45 -6.91 -10.27
N GLU A 217 -15.32 -6.97 -11.59
CA GLU A 217 -15.91 -8.02 -12.44
C GLU A 217 -15.24 -9.38 -12.18
N GLN A 218 -13.92 -9.41 -12.05
CA GLN A 218 -13.18 -10.64 -11.73
C GLN A 218 -13.59 -11.21 -10.37
N PHE A 219 -13.74 -10.38 -9.33
CA PHE A 219 -14.26 -10.84 -8.05
C PHE A 219 -15.66 -11.43 -8.15
N ALA A 220 -16.56 -10.76 -8.86
CA ALA A 220 -17.93 -11.22 -9.05
C ALA A 220 -17.98 -12.57 -9.81
N ALA A 221 -17.12 -12.71 -10.84
CA ALA A 221 -17.07 -13.92 -11.66
C ALA A 221 -16.48 -15.14 -10.93
N HIS A 222 -15.67 -14.91 -9.89
CA HIS A 222 -14.97 -15.98 -9.14
C HIS A 222 -15.43 -16.06 -7.66
N GLU A 223 -16.69 -15.83 -7.39
CA GLU A 223 -17.28 -15.94 -6.04
C GLU A 223 -16.55 -15.10 -4.97
N PHE A 224 -16.10 -13.89 -5.35
CA PHE A 224 -15.32 -12.96 -4.53
C PHE A 224 -13.93 -13.49 -4.12
N ARG A 225 -13.33 -14.35 -4.95
CA ARG A 225 -11.90 -14.73 -4.88
C ARG A 225 -11.19 -14.15 -6.07
N LEU A 226 -10.21 -13.28 -5.84
CA LEU A 226 -9.48 -12.61 -6.92
C LEU A 226 -8.54 -13.56 -7.62
N PRO A 227 -8.63 -13.77 -8.94
CA PRO A 227 -7.48 -14.26 -9.71
C PRO A 227 -6.35 -13.23 -9.61
N GLU A 228 -5.17 -13.68 -9.19
CA GLU A 228 -4.00 -12.81 -9.01
C GLU A 228 -3.17 -12.67 -10.30
N HIS A 229 -3.25 -13.70 -11.17
CA HIS A 229 -2.36 -13.89 -12.30
C HIS A 229 -3.16 -14.02 -13.59
N TYR A 230 -2.66 -13.37 -14.64
CA TYR A 230 -3.30 -13.36 -15.97
C TYR A 230 -2.24 -13.44 -17.05
N ASP A 231 -2.66 -13.87 -18.27
CA ASP A 231 -1.87 -13.77 -19.47
C ASP A 231 -1.96 -12.36 -20.12
N GLU A 232 -1.29 -12.17 -21.23
CA GLU A 232 -1.27 -10.89 -21.97
C GLU A 232 -2.65 -10.41 -22.45
N SER A 233 -3.62 -11.30 -22.60
CA SER A 233 -5.02 -11.01 -22.97
C SER A 233 -5.93 -10.83 -21.75
N TRP A 234 -5.39 -10.82 -20.55
CA TRP A 234 -6.12 -10.75 -19.27
C TRP A 234 -7.04 -11.95 -19.02
N THR A 235 -6.67 -13.13 -19.54
CA THR A 235 -7.29 -14.40 -19.16
C THR A 235 -6.68 -14.89 -17.84
N ALA A 236 -7.53 -15.24 -16.87
CA ALA A 236 -7.07 -15.68 -15.55
C ALA A 236 -6.30 -17.00 -15.61
N LEU A 237 -5.14 -17.04 -14.96
CA LEU A 237 -4.26 -18.20 -14.82
C LEU A 237 -4.39 -18.77 -13.40
N LEU A 238 -5.48 -19.52 -13.14
CA LEU A 238 -5.84 -19.95 -11.78
C LEU A 238 -4.85 -20.96 -11.17
N ASP A 239 -4.02 -21.61 -11.98
CA ASP A 239 -3.01 -22.58 -11.53
C ASP A 239 -1.57 -22.02 -11.53
N TYR A 240 -1.41 -20.71 -11.73
CA TYR A 240 -0.09 -20.08 -11.78
C TYR A 240 0.68 -20.28 -10.46
N ASN A 241 1.95 -20.69 -10.55
CA ASN A 241 2.83 -20.99 -9.40
C ASN A 241 2.33 -22.07 -8.42
N ARG A 242 1.46 -22.97 -8.86
CA ARG A 242 0.98 -24.09 -8.01
C ARG A 242 2.13 -24.91 -7.40
N ASP A 243 3.25 -25.06 -8.11
CA ASP A 243 4.43 -25.82 -7.66
C ASP A 243 5.33 -25.02 -6.69
N VAL A 244 5.15 -23.67 -6.61
CA VAL A 244 5.88 -22.78 -5.72
C VAL A 244 4.88 -21.85 -5.02
N PRO A 245 3.98 -22.40 -4.18
CA PRO A 245 2.80 -21.67 -3.71
C PRO A 245 3.12 -20.48 -2.81
N ALA A 246 4.26 -20.48 -2.12
CA ALA A 246 4.70 -19.41 -1.22
C ALA A 246 5.69 -18.44 -1.89
N ASP A 247 5.61 -18.22 -3.22
CA ASP A 247 6.39 -17.16 -3.87
C ASP A 247 6.07 -15.80 -3.24
N ALA A 248 7.11 -15.00 -3.00
CA ALA A 248 6.99 -13.75 -2.24
C ALA A 248 6.12 -12.69 -2.93
N PHE A 249 6.10 -12.65 -4.27
CA PHE A 249 5.39 -11.63 -5.06
C PHE A 249 4.26 -12.19 -5.92
N ARG A 250 4.31 -13.49 -6.22
CA ARG A 250 3.36 -14.18 -7.10
C ARG A 250 2.90 -15.50 -6.48
N PRO A 251 2.34 -15.50 -5.27
CA PRO A 251 1.90 -16.71 -4.58
C PRO A 251 0.78 -17.40 -5.36
N PHE A 252 0.70 -18.74 -5.30
CA PHE A 252 -0.41 -19.47 -5.86
C PHE A 252 -1.69 -19.24 -5.08
N GLY A 253 -2.80 -19.17 -5.82
CA GLY A 253 -4.15 -19.03 -5.29
C GLY A 253 -4.62 -17.57 -5.27
N SER A 254 -5.52 -17.27 -4.35
CA SER A 254 -6.10 -15.96 -4.16
C SER A 254 -5.69 -15.40 -2.80
N THR A 255 -5.13 -14.19 -2.77
CA THR A 255 -4.49 -13.60 -1.60
C THR A 255 -5.51 -12.87 -0.73
N ILE A 256 -5.73 -13.35 0.49
CA ILE A 256 -6.72 -12.79 1.43
C ILE A 256 -6.48 -11.29 1.69
N GLY A 257 -5.21 -10.89 1.83
CA GLY A 257 -4.84 -9.50 2.03
C GLY A 257 -5.28 -8.59 0.88
N HIS A 258 -5.18 -9.06 -0.36
CA HIS A 258 -5.63 -8.30 -1.53
C HIS A 258 -7.17 -8.13 -1.55
N TRP A 259 -7.95 -9.11 -1.07
CA TRP A 259 -9.41 -8.90 -0.96
C TRP A 259 -9.74 -7.76 0.00
N LEU A 260 -9.02 -7.69 1.12
CA LEU A 260 -9.19 -6.65 2.13
C LEU A 260 -8.74 -5.29 1.61
N GLU A 261 -7.60 -5.21 0.95
CA GLU A 261 -7.09 -3.98 0.37
C GLU A 261 -8.00 -3.46 -0.76
N TRP A 262 -8.44 -4.33 -1.67
CA TRP A 262 -9.43 -3.99 -2.69
C TRP A 262 -10.77 -3.54 -2.11
N SER A 263 -11.22 -4.15 -1.00
CA SER A 263 -12.43 -3.71 -0.29
C SER A 263 -12.30 -2.23 0.11
N ARG A 264 -11.17 -1.81 0.66
CA ARG A 264 -10.88 -0.42 0.98
C ARG A 264 -10.82 0.46 -0.27
N LEU A 265 -9.99 0.10 -1.24
CA LEU A 265 -9.76 0.90 -2.45
C LEU A 265 -11.04 1.10 -3.28
N MET A 266 -11.89 0.09 -3.40
CA MET A 266 -13.19 0.23 -4.10
C MET A 266 -14.10 1.25 -3.43
N VAL A 267 -14.12 1.33 -2.10
CA VAL A 267 -14.88 2.36 -1.37
C VAL A 267 -14.27 3.74 -1.62
N GLU A 268 -12.96 3.88 -1.58
CA GLU A 268 -12.25 5.14 -1.83
C GLU A 268 -12.50 5.67 -3.25
N VAL A 269 -12.40 4.80 -4.29
CA VAL A 269 -12.74 5.15 -5.67
C VAL A 269 -14.20 5.56 -5.79
N ARG A 270 -15.13 4.79 -5.22
CA ARG A 270 -16.56 5.09 -5.25
C ARG A 270 -16.88 6.46 -4.65
N ILE A 271 -16.34 6.75 -3.47
CA ILE A 271 -16.55 8.04 -2.78
C ILE A 271 -15.96 9.19 -3.60
N ALA A 272 -14.77 9.01 -4.17
CA ALA A 272 -14.15 10.02 -5.03
C ALA A 272 -14.99 10.29 -6.30
N CYS A 273 -15.51 9.23 -6.94
CA CYS A 273 -16.39 9.34 -8.10
C CYS A 273 -17.70 10.07 -7.75
N ALA A 274 -18.34 9.67 -6.64
CA ALA A 274 -19.57 10.32 -6.19
C ALA A 274 -19.36 11.81 -5.89
N ALA A 275 -18.28 12.17 -5.21
CA ALA A 275 -17.93 13.56 -4.92
C ALA A 275 -17.66 14.41 -6.18
N ARG A 276 -17.21 13.78 -7.27
CA ARG A 276 -16.95 14.43 -8.56
C ARG A 276 -18.16 14.41 -9.51
N GLY A 277 -19.20 13.64 -9.17
CA GLY A 277 -20.34 13.39 -10.07
C GLY A 277 -19.98 12.47 -11.25
N LEU A 278 -18.93 11.65 -11.12
CA LEU A 278 -18.52 10.65 -12.09
C LEU A 278 -19.33 9.37 -11.86
N ALA A 279 -19.96 8.85 -12.91
CA ALA A 279 -20.70 7.60 -12.83
C ALA A 279 -19.75 6.41 -12.58
N TYR A 280 -20.16 5.48 -11.73
CA TYR A 280 -19.43 4.25 -11.43
C TYR A 280 -20.38 3.04 -11.42
N PRO A 281 -19.90 1.80 -11.57
CA PRO A 281 -20.75 0.61 -11.55
C PRO A 281 -21.39 0.37 -10.18
N ASP A 282 -22.71 0.11 -10.12
CA ASP A 282 -23.48 -0.13 -8.88
C ASP A 282 -22.89 -1.25 -8.01
N ARG A 283 -22.19 -2.20 -8.61
CA ARG A 283 -21.54 -3.28 -7.86
C ARG A 283 -20.48 -2.79 -6.86
N LEU A 284 -19.92 -1.58 -7.04
CA LEU A 284 -19.00 -1.00 -6.07
C LEU A 284 -19.68 -0.59 -4.74
N ASP A 285 -21.00 -0.55 -4.69
CA ASP A 285 -21.75 -0.32 -3.44
C ASP A 285 -21.84 -1.57 -2.56
N VAL A 286 -21.71 -2.77 -3.15
CA VAL A 286 -21.94 -4.05 -2.44
C VAL A 286 -20.71 -4.95 -2.37
N ILE A 287 -19.89 -5.00 -3.44
CA ILE A 287 -18.71 -5.89 -3.51
C ILE A 287 -17.75 -5.70 -2.33
N PRO A 288 -17.39 -4.46 -1.90
CA PRO A 288 -16.45 -4.29 -0.79
C PRO A 288 -16.84 -5.02 0.48
N GLN A 289 -18.13 -4.96 0.86
CA GLN A 289 -18.64 -5.65 2.04
C GLN A 289 -18.61 -7.18 1.87
N HIS A 290 -18.95 -7.68 0.67
CA HIS A 290 -18.90 -9.12 0.37
C HIS A 290 -17.47 -9.66 0.43
N MET A 291 -16.49 -8.93 -0.12
CA MET A 291 -15.07 -9.29 -0.07
C MET A 291 -14.57 -9.35 1.37
N TYR A 292 -14.88 -8.34 2.17
CA TYR A 292 -14.50 -8.29 3.58
C TYR A 292 -15.05 -9.50 4.35
N ARG A 293 -16.37 -9.76 4.23
CA ARG A 293 -17.02 -10.89 4.91
C ARG A 293 -16.44 -12.23 4.45
N LYS A 294 -16.17 -12.37 3.15
CA LYS A 294 -15.56 -13.58 2.57
C LYS A 294 -14.13 -13.76 3.09
N ALA A 295 -13.34 -12.69 3.19
CA ALA A 295 -12.00 -12.74 3.77
C ALA A 295 -12.02 -13.19 5.23
N LEU A 296 -13.00 -12.76 6.03
CA LEU A 296 -13.18 -13.26 7.39
C LEU A 296 -13.55 -14.73 7.41
N LEU A 297 -14.49 -15.16 6.56
CA LEU A 297 -15.00 -16.53 6.54
C LEU A 297 -13.93 -17.55 6.11
N GLU A 298 -13.17 -17.25 5.07
CA GLU A 298 -12.21 -18.17 4.46
C GLU A 298 -10.77 -17.93 4.93
N GLY A 299 -10.44 -16.72 5.36
CA GLY A 299 -9.09 -16.32 5.74
C GLY A 299 -8.81 -16.35 7.23
N TRP A 300 -9.78 -16.00 8.10
CA TRP A 300 -9.53 -15.91 9.53
C TRP A 300 -9.68 -17.26 10.24
N GLY A 301 -8.56 -17.88 10.60
CA GLY A 301 -8.52 -19.10 11.39
C GLY A 301 -9.11 -20.36 10.76
N PRO A 302 -9.10 -20.56 9.42
CA PRO A 302 -9.70 -21.73 8.79
C PRO A 302 -8.98 -23.04 9.16
N ASP A 303 -7.75 -22.93 9.66
CA ASP A 303 -6.92 -24.03 10.15
C ASP A 303 -7.05 -24.29 11.67
N GLY A 304 -8.00 -23.62 12.33
CA GLY A 304 -8.26 -23.73 13.76
C GLY A 304 -7.36 -22.86 14.65
N ARG A 305 -6.50 -22.00 14.05
CA ARG A 305 -5.66 -21.03 14.74
C ARG A 305 -6.08 -19.60 14.39
N PRO A 306 -6.11 -18.65 15.35
CA PRO A 306 -6.48 -17.27 15.03
C PRO A 306 -5.42 -16.61 14.13
N GLY A 307 -5.87 -15.72 13.25
CA GLY A 307 -5.03 -15.02 12.29
C GLY A 307 -5.37 -15.38 10.85
N PHE A 308 -5.12 -14.47 9.92
CA PHE A 308 -5.40 -14.69 8.50
C PHE A 308 -4.37 -15.62 7.86
N VAL A 309 -4.82 -16.64 7.15
CA VAL A 309 -3.96 -17.38 6.20
C VAL A 309 -3.58 -16.45 5.04
N TYR A 310 -2.44 -16.72 4.40
CA TYR A 310 -1.95 -15.86 3.33
C TYR A 310 -2.78 -16.01 2.06
N THR A 311 -2.90 -17.27 1.55
CA THR A 311 -3.67 -17.55 0.33
C THR A 311 -4.64 -18.72 0.51
N VAL A 312 -5.70 -18.71 -0.31
CA VAL A 312 -6.63 -19.83 -0.48
C VAL A 312 -6.69 -20.22 -1.95
N ASP A 313 -7.08 -21.45 -2.26
CA ASP A 313 -7.42 -21.86 -3.62
C ASP A 313 -8.82 -21.35 -4.04
N PHE A 314 -9.21 -21.63 -5.28
CA PHE A 314 -10.52 -21.19 -5.79
C PHE A 314 -11.70 -22.06 -5.27
N ASP A 315 -11.43 -23.10 -4.46
CA ASP A 315 -12.43 -23.81 -3.66
C ASP A 315 -12.54 -23.24 -2.22
N GLY A 316 -11.71 -22.25 -1.86
CA GLY A 316 -11.67 -21.61 -0.53
C GLY A 316 -10.86 -22.38 0.50
N ARG A 317 -10.00 -23.33 0.07
CA ARG A 317 -9.12 -24.07 0.98
C ARG A 317 -7.81 -23.33 1.20
N PRO A 318 -7.30 -23.24 2.45
CA PRO A 318 -5.99 -22.66 2.71
C PRO A 318 -4.88 -23.34 1.90
N VAL A 319 -4.03 -22.53 1.25
CA VAL A 319 -2.85 -22.97 0.51
C VAL A 319 -1.58 -22.59 1.26
N VAL A 320 -1.38 -21.30 1.51
CA VAL A 320 -0.27 -20.79 2.29
C VAL A 320 -0.79 -20.36 3.65
N ALA A 321 -0.51 -21.16 4.66
CA ALA A 321 -1.05 -20.98 6.01
C ALA A 321 -0.25 -20.02 6.89
N GLN A 322 0.85 -19.47 6.40
CA GLN A 322 1.61 -18.41 7.06
C GLN A 322 0.74 -17.18 7.28
N ARG A 323 1.08 -16.40 8.32
CA ARG A 323 0.39 -15.16 8.69
C ARG A 323 1.30 -13.98 8.34
N MET A 324 0.98 -13.27 7.27
CA MET A 324 1.70 -12.05 6.89
C MET A 324 1.11 -10.85 7.65
N TYR A 325 1.95 -10.00 8.24
CA TYR A 325 1.50 -8.87 9.05
C TYR A 325 0.63 -7.90 8.24
N TRP A 326 0.99 -7.70 6.97
CA TRP A 326 0.30 -6.77 6.10
C TRP A 326 -1.16 -7.18 5.82
N VAL A 327 -1.47 -8.49 5.81
CA VAL A 327 -2.85 -8.98 5.64
C VAL A 327 -3.73 -8.50 6.80
N LEU A 328 -3.21 -8.52 8.03
CA LEU A 328 -3.94 -7.98 9.19
C LEU A 328 -4.07 -6.46 9.11
N CYS A 329 -3.04 -5.76 8.64
CA CYS A 329 -3.09 -4.32 8.45
C CYS A 329 -4.19 -3.92 7.47
N GLU A 330 -4.32 -4.63 6.35
CA GLU A 330 -5.39 -4.40 5.38
C GLU A 330 -6.78 -4.79 5.93
N ALA A 331 -6.86 -5.78 6.83
CA ALA A 331 -8.11 -6.10 7.52
C ALA A 331 -8.57 -4.95 8.43
N ILE A 332 -7.65 -4.31 9.15
CA ILE A 332 -7.93 -3.10 9.93
C ILE A 332 -8.36 -1.96 8.99
N GLY A 333 -7.62 -1.77 7.89
CA GLY A 333 -7.92 -0.75 6.89
C GLY A 333 -9.32 -0.89 6.29
N ALA A 334 -9.68 -2.10 5.86
CA ALA A 334 -11.00 -2.40 5.30
C ALA A 334 -12.13 -2.23 6.33
N ALA A 335 -11.93 -2.74 7.56
CA ALA A 335 -12.93 -2.63 8.62
C ALA A 335 -13.23 -1.15 8.96
N GLU A 336 -12.21 -0.32 9.13
CA GLU A 336 -12.37 1.11 9.43
C GLU A 336 -13.03 1.87 8.27
N THR A 337 -12.65 1.57 7.04
CA THR A 337 -13.24 2.20 5.84
C THR A 337 -14.70 1.80 5.67
N LEU A 338 -15.03 0.53 5.86
CA LEU A 338 -16.41 0.05 5.79
C LEU A 338 -17.24 0.60 6.93
N ARG A 339 -16.71 0.67 8.16
CA ARG A 339 -17.38 1.29 9.31
C ARG A 339 -17.75 2.75 9.01
N GLU A 340 -16.82 3.52 8.49
CA GLU A 340 -17.03 4.94 8.17
C GLU A 340 -18.03 5.12 7.03
N SER A 341 -17.96 4.29 5.99
CA SER A 341 -18.79 4.42 4.80
C SER A 341 -20.23 3.88 4.98
N THR A 342 -20.43 2.92 5.90
CA THR A 342 -21.74 2.28 6.11
C THR A 342 -22.43 2.69 7.41
N GLY A 343 -21.69 3.22 8.38
CA GLY A 343 -22.18 3.48 9.73
C GLY A 343 -22.39 2.22 10.59
N ASP A 344 -22.01 1.03 10.10
CA ASP A 344 -22.19 -0.24 10.83
C ASP A 344 -21.11 -0.39 11.90
N ALA A 345 -21.53 -0.33 13.16
CA ALA A 345 -20.64 -0.45 14.32
C ALA A 345 -20.11 -1.88 14.56
N SER A 346 -20.58 -2.89 13.84
CA SER A 346 -20.06 -4.26 13.99
C SER A 346 -18.57 -4.36 13.63
N TYR A 347 -18.10 -3.56 12.67
CA TYR A 347 -16.68 -3.49 12.29
C TYR A 347 -15.77 -3.04 13.44
N ASP A 348 -16.27 -2.28 14.42
CA ASP A 348 -15.47 -1.88 15.58
C ASP A 348 -15.00 -3.09 16.42
N LEU A 349 -15.80 -4.17 16.47
CA LEU A 349 -15.46 -5.40 17.18
C LEU A 349 -14.29 -6.12 16.47
N ASP A 350 -14.33 -6.14 15.15
CA ASP A 350 -13.26 -6.74 14.34
C ASP A 350 -11.95 -5.96 14.53
N VAL A 351 -11.99 -4.63 14.50
CA VAL A 351 -10.81 -3.78 14.74
C VAL A 351 -10.20 -4.03 16.12
N ASP A 352 -11.02 -4.13 17.18
CA ASP A 352 -10.54 -4.43 18.53
C ASP A 352 -9.91 -5.85 18.60
N ALA A 353 -10.50 -6.84 17.93
CA ALA A 353 -9.97 -8.20 17.85
C ALA A 353 -8.63 -8.25 17.08
N PHE A 354 -8.55 -7.58 15.93
CA PHE A 354 -7.32 -7.49 15.12
C PHE A 354 -6.21 -6.76 15.87
N ALA A 355 -6.51 -5.65 16.54
CA ALA A 355 -5.54 -4.94 17.38
C ALA A 355 -5.01 -5.80 18.52
N SER A 356 -5.89 -6.58 19.16
CA SER A 356 -5.50 -7.52 20.23
C SER A 356 -4.58 -8.62 19.70
N TRP A 357 -4.90 -9.18 18.53
CA TRP A 357 -4.09 -10.22 17.90
C TRP A 357 -2.72 -9.68 17.47
N ALA A 358 -2.66 -8.48 16.86
CA ALA A 358 -1.40 -7.83 16.48
C ALA A 358 -0.48 -7.67 17.69
N ARG A 359 -1.02 -7.18 18.80
CA ARG A 359 -0.26 -6.98 20.04
C ARG A 359 0.26 -8.29 20.64
N THR A 360 -0.46 -9.39 20.42
CA THR A 360 -0.10 -10.70 21.00
C THR A 360 0.97 -11.40 20.17
N TYR A 361 0.89 -11.31 18.83
CA TYR A 361 1.70 -12.17 17.96
C TYR A 361 2.64 -11.42 17.03
N LEU A 362 2.21 -10.28 16.45
CA LEU A 362 2.99 -9.56 15.44
C LEU A 362 3.98 -8.57 16.05
N ILE A 363 3.58 -7.83 17.08
CA ILE A 363 4.44 -6.77 17.63
C ILE A 363 5.48 -7.40 18.55
N GLU A 364 6.70 -7.46 18.06
CA GLU A 364 7.85 -7.97 18.81
C GLU A 364 8.33 -6.98 19.87
N ARG A 365 8.44 -5.73 19.48
CA ARG A 365 8.78 -4.56 20.29
C ARG A 365 7.98 -3.35 19.82
N PRO A 366 7.78 -2.33 20.63
CA PRO A 366 7.09 -1.12 20.19
C PRO A 366 7.68 -0.53 18.90
N GLY A 367 6.86 -0.44 17.83
CA GLY A 367 7.26 0.01 16.48
C GLY A 367 8.02 -1.02 15.64
N GLN A 368 8.17 -2.24 16.11
CA GLN A 368 8.86 -3.31 15.39
C GLN A 368 7.93 -4.51 15.24
N TRP A 369 7.48 -4.74 14.02
CA TRP A 369 6.54 -5.79 13.69
C TRP A 369 7.27 -6.95 13.01
N ARG A 370 6.80 -8.17 13.25
CA ARG A 370 7.23 -9.35 12.49
C ARG A 370 6.56 -9.33 11.13
N GLU A 371 7.33 -9.63 10.09
CA GLU A 371 6.78 -9.73 8.73
C GLU A 371 5.89 -10.96 8.57
N GLU A 372 6.29 -12.07 9.22
CA GLU A 372 5.71 -13.38 9.00
C GLU A 372 5.63 -14.19 10.30
N LEU A 373 4.53 -14.93 10.44
CA LEU A 373 4.39 -16.00 11.42
C LEU A 373 4.07 -17.31 10.69
N ASP A 374 4.45 -18.44 11.28
CA ASP A 374 4.02 -19.76 10.82
C ASP A 374 2.53 -20.04 11.12
N ALA A 375 2.03 -21.19 10.69
CA ALA A 375 0.65 -21.61 10.92
C ALA A 375 0.27 -21.74 12.41
N ASP A 376 1.26 -21.89 13.32
CA ASP A 376 1.08 -21.94 14.76
C ASP A 376 1.22 -20.56 15.44
N ASN A 377 1.32 -19.48 14.67
CA ASN A 377 1.55 -18.10 15.12
C ASN A 377 2.93 -17.89 15.80
N ARG A 378 3.94 -18.68 15.44
CA ARG A 378 5.33 -18.47 15.88
C ARG A 378 6.08 -17.63 14.85
N PRO A 379 7.10 -16.86 15.26
CA PRO A 379 7.94 -16.11 14.31
C PRO A 379 8.49 -17.00 13.20
N ALA A 380 8.37 -16.53 11.97
CA ALA A 380 8.87 -17.19 10.77
C ALA A 380 9.53 -16.17 9.82
N SER A 381 10.25 -16.66 8.84
CA SER A 381 10.95 -15.86 7.82
C SER A 381 11.12 -16.66 6.53
N GLY A 382 10.16 -17.54 6.23
CA GLY A 382 10.21 -18.42 5.07
C GLY A 382 9.98 -17.68 3.75
N THR A 383 9.08 -16.71 3.77
CA THR A 383 8.78 -15.85 2.62
C THR A 383 9.48 -14.49 2.77
N TRP A 384 9.35 -13.87 3.93
CA TRP A 384 9.90 -12.55 4.23
C TRP A 384 10.79 -12.56 5.46
N ALA A 385 11.96 -11.93 5.37
CA ALA A 385 12.92 -11.80 6.47
C ALA A 385 13.28 -10.32 6.68
N GLY A 386 13.55 -9.96 7.93
CA GLY A 386 13.83 -8.57 8.32
C GLY A 386 12.56 -7.72 8.41
N LYS A 387 12.73 -6.40 8.23
CA LYS A 387 11.68 -5.39 8.36
C LYS A 387 11.85 -4.34 7.25
N PRO A 388 11.36 -4.65 6.03
CA PRO A 388 11.66 -3.83 4.84
C PRO A 388 11.11 -2.41 4.93
N ASP A 389 9.88 -2.25 5.43
CA ASP A 389 9.20 -0.96 5.55
C ASP A 389 8.19 -0.95 6.70
N ILE A 390 7.51 0.18 6.88
CA ILE A 390 6.45 0.37 7.88
C ILE A 390 5.10 0.69 7.24
N TYR A 391 4.96 0.53 5.94
CA TYR A 391 3.87 1.07 5.13
C TYR A 391 2.50 0.57 5.58
N HIS A 392 2.22 -0.72 5.50
CA HIS A 392 0.93 -1.27 5.88
C HIS A 392 0.63 -1.05 7.38
N ALA A 393 1.64 -1.24 8.24
CA ALA A 393 1.45 -1.04 9.68
C ALA A 393 1.12 0.42 10.02
N LEU A 394 1.80 1.39 9.41
CA LEU A 394 1.51 2.82 9.65
C LEU A 394 0.11 3.19 9.15
N GLN A 395 -0.26 2.77 7.94
CA GLN A 395 -1.58 3.03 7.38
C GLN A 395 -2.68 2.46 8.28
N ALA A 396 -2.56 1.21 8.73
CA ALA A 396 -3.51 0.59 9.66
C ALA A 396 -3.64 1.36 10.98
N MET A 397 -2.54 1.90 11.51
CA MET A 397 -2.56 2.66 12.78
C MET A 397 -3.19 4.05 12.64
N VAL A 398 -3.27 4.62 11.43
CA VAL A 398 -3.78 5.99 11.26
C VAL A 398 -5.19 6.06 10.66
N ILE A 399 -5.60 5.05 9.89
CA ILE A 399 -6.84 5.09 9.10
C ILE A 399 -8.09 5.37 9.93
N GLY A 400 -8.22 4.75 11.09
CA GLY A 400 -9.43 4.85 11.93
C GLY A 400 -9.72 6.24 12.53
N ARG A 401 -8.85 7.20 12.29
CA ARG A 401 -9.05 8.62 12.65
C ARG A 401 -9.36 9.50 11.45
N LEU A 402 -9.29 8.96 10.25
CA LEU A 402 -9.42 9.73 9.03
C LEU A 402 -10.85 9.63 8.49
N PRO A 403 -11.38 10.71 7.90
CA PRO A 403 -12.52 10.56 7.01
C PRO A 403 -12.10 9.69 5.83
N VAL A 404 -13.02 8.92 5.27
CA VAL A 404 -12.74 8.24 4.00
C VAL A 404 -12.45 9.29 2.93
N ALA A 405 -11.30 9.17 2.30
CA ALA A 405 -10.80 10.10 1.30
C ALA A 405 -10.10 9.30 0.20
N PRO A 406 -9.89 9.89 -1.00
CA PRO A 406 -9.20 9.19 -2.09
C PRO A 406 -7.78 8.73 -1.72
N SER A 407 -7.13 9.38 -0.75
CA SER A 407 -5.81 8.97 -0.26
C SER A 407 -5.63 9.27 1.23
N PHE A 408 -4.71 8.54 1.87
CA PHE A 408 -4.33 8.79 3.26
C PHE A 408 -3.83 10.22 3.49
N ALA A 409 -2.98 10.73 2.59
CA ALA A 409 -2.44 12.07 2.70
C ALA A 409 -3.55 13.13 2.67
N GLU A 410 -4.55 12.98 1.80
CA GLU A 410 -5.72 13.87 1.78
C GLU A 410 -6.58 13.73 3.03
N GLY A 411 -6.85 12.52 3.48
CA GLY A 411 -7.60 12.26 4.72
C GLY A 411 -6.95 12.95 5.93
N ILE A 412 -5.63 12.85 6.06
CA ILE A 412 -4.86 13.52 7.11
C ILE A 412 -4.91 15.04 6.94
N ALA A 413 -4.69 15.54 5.72
CA ALA A 413 -4.70 16.96 5.42
C ALA A 413 -6.05 17.62 5.75
N ARG A 414 -7.16 16.97 5.39
CA ARG A 414 -8.53 17.40 5.75
C ARG A 414 -8.73 17.46 7.26
N ARG A 415 -8.28 16.43 7.97
CA ARG A 415 -8.42 16.35 9.43
C ARG A 415 -7.58 17.40 10.17
N THR A 416 -6.33 17.59 9.76
CA THR A 416 -5.37 18.45 10.47
C THR A 416 -5.44 19.91 10.07
N GLY A 417 -6.10 20.23 8.95
CA GLY A 417 -6.13 21.57 8.36
C GLY A 417 -4.75 22.04 7.84
N ARG A 418 -3.76 21.15 7.75
CA ARG A 418 -2.37 21.49 7.36
C ARG A 418 -2.17 21.67 5.85
N ALA A 419 -3.02 21.06 5.04
CA ALA A 419 -3.08 21.30 3.61
C ALA A 419 -4.54 21.50 3.22
N ARG A 420 -4.81 22.50 2.35
CA ARG A 420 -6.06 22.50 1.58
C ARG A 420 -5.74 21.76 0.29
N PRO A 421 -6.40 20.60 0.03
CA PRO A 421 -6.36 20.03 -1.31
C PRO A 421 -6.84 21.10 -2.30
N PRO A 422 -6.33 21.12 -3.54
CA PRO A 422 -6.67 22.11 -4.56
C PRO A 422 -8.19 22.25 -4.84
N PHE A 423 -9.03 21.39 -4.23
CA PHE A 423 -10.50 21.31 -4.43
C PHE A 423 -11.34 21.54 -3.15
N ALA A 424 -10.82 22.18 -2.12
CA ALA A 424 -11.60 22.50 -0.90
C ALA A 424 -12.84 23.38 -1.13
N GLU A 425 -13.14 23.76 -2.36
CA GLU A 425 -14.34 24.53 -2.74
C GLU A 425 -15.52 23.69 -3.23
N ILE A 426 -15.38 22.36 -3.35
CA ILE A 426 -16.52 21.48 -3.63
C ILE A 426 -17.22 21.20 -2.29
N GLY A 427 -18.42 21.79 -2.15
CA GLY A 427 -19.20 21.88 -0.91
C GLY A 427 -19.27 20.61 -0.07
N SER A 428 -19.52 20.82 1.23
CA SER A 428 -19.85 19.79 2.21
C SER A 428 -20.74 18.71 1.61
N LEU A 429 -20.24 17.45 1.61
CA LEU A 429 -21.04 16.29 1.24
C LEU A 429 -22.33 16.28 2.05
N PRO A 430 -23.52 16.04 1.44
CA PRO A 430 -24.72 15.77 2.21
C PRO A 430 -24.47 14.51 3.05
N ALA A 431 -24.86 14.56 4.32
CA ALA A 431 -24.90 13.38 5.18
C ALA A 431 -25.78 12.33 4.49
N LEU A 432 -25.20 11.17 4.18
CA LEU A 432 -25.90 9.99 3.69
C LEU A 432 -26.69 9.36 4.82
#